data_fde5ea5fa1a149ba4ab7d74e7100cda8
#
_entry.id   fde5ea5fa1a149ba4ab7d74e7100cda8
#
_cell.length_a   1.000
_cell.length_b   1.000
_cell.length_c   1.000
_cell.angle_alpha   90.00
_cell.angle_beta   90.00
_cell.angle_gamma   90.00
#
_symmetry.space_group_name_H-M   'P 1'
#
loop_
_entity.id
_entity.type
_entity.pdbx_description
1 polymer ?
#
loop_
_entity_poly.entity_id
_entity_poly.type
_entity_poly.pdbx_seq_one_letter_code
_entity_poly.pdbx_strand_id
1 'polypeptide(L)'
;MKKKLSYMITIMLAFTLSLALGLFFNSAHADSLPQKNGANQKTTKVTVSNKDVPDAVRKLAEEQYLSRVALLDKASNHIATSYTLGEPFKIYKFNKESDGNYYYPVLNKKGDVIYVVTISPNPSNSKASKQQNNYSINVSPFLSKILNQYKNQKITILTNTKGYFALTEDGKVTLVLKTPRNNEKTYENATESTKPKDLNDFKQTASVTKPTLEYQSTRNEMYAEYVNQLKNFRIRETQGYNSWCAGYTMSALLNATYNTNRYNAESVMRYLHPNLRGHDFQFTGLTSNEMLRFGRSQGRNTQYLNRMTSYNEVDQLTTNNQGIAVLGKRVESSDGIHAGHAMAVAGNAKVNNGQKVILIWNPWDNGLMTQDAHSNIIPVSNGDHYEWYASIYGY
;
A
#
# COMPACT_ATOMS: atom_id res chain seq x y z
N MET A 1 21.38 13.91 52.96
CA MET A 1 21.01 15.19 52.34
C MET A 1 21.95 15.61 51.20
N LYS A 2 23.27 15.48 51.28
CA LYS A 2 24.23 15.94 50.25
C LYS A 2 24.07 15.29 48.84
N LYS A 3 23.64 14.04 48.70
CA LYS A 3 23.46 13.37 47.40
C LYS A 3 22.23 13.86 46.60
N LYS A 4 21.15 14.31 47.27
CA LYS A 4 19.96 14.83 46.60
C LYS A 4 20.17 16.27 46.04
N LEU A 5 21.04 17.04 46.68
CA LEU A 5 21.36 18.41 46.21
C LEU A 5 22.22 18.38 44.93
N SER A 6 23.14 17.40 44.82
CA SER A 6 23.98 17.25 43.63
C SER A 6 23.15 16.88 42.36
N TYR A 7 22.10 16.05 42.52
CA TYR A 7 21.22 15.70 41.39
C TYR A 7 20.34 16.84 40.89
N MET A 8 19.85 17.70 41.81
CA MET A 8 19.08 18.88 41.43
C MET A 8 19.93 19.92 40.69
N ILE A 9 21.18 20.10 41.07
CA ILE A 9 22.08 21.05 40.41
C ILE A 9 22.44 20.57 39.01
N THR A 10 22.63 19.25 38.80
CA THR A 10 22.93 18.69 37.48
C THR A 10 21.73 18.81 36.51
N ILE A 11 20.50 18.64 37.01
CA ILE A 11 19.28 18.81 36.19
C ILE A 11 19.05 20.28 35.84
N MET A 12 19.33 21.22 36.74
CA MET A 12 19.21 22.64 36.45
C MET A 12 20.26 23.13 35.43
N LEU A 13 21.51 22.64 35.49
CA LEU A 13 22.52 22.97 34.49
C LEU A 13 22.21 22.40 33.10
N ALA A 14 21.57 21.22 33.01
CA ALA A 14 21.14 20.63 31.72
C ALA A 14 19.99 21.45 31.09
N PHE A 15 19.09 22.02 31.89
CA PHE A 15 17.98 22.83 31.40
C PHE A 15 18.45 24.22 30.94
N THR A 16 19.43 24.84 31.62
CA THR A 16 19.97 26.16 31.21
C THR A 16 20.83 26.05 29.95
N LEU A 17 21.53 24.95 29.71
CA LEU A 17 22.32 24.75 28.49
C LEU A 17 21.39 24.50 27.27
N SER A 18 20.24 23.90 27.45
CA SER A 18 19.25 23.69 26.38
C SER A 18 18.52 24.98 25.97
N LEU A 19 18.35 25.91 26.90
CA LEU A 19 17.78 27.22 26.58
C LEU A 19 18.79 28.18 25.93
N ALA A 20 20.08 28.06 26.23
CA ALA A 20 21.13 28.89 25.63
C ALA A 20 21.44 28.54 24.18
N LEU A 21 21.24 27.28 23.76
CA LEU A 21 21.40 26.84 22.37
C LEU A 21 20.20 27.17 21.48
N GLY A 22 19.04 27.51 22.04
CA GLY A 22 17.84 27.89 21.30
C GLY A 22 17.77 29.37 20.90
N LEU A 23 18.68 30.22 21.39
CA LEU A 23 18.62 31.67 21.18
C LEU A 23 19.64 32.20 20.15
N PHE A 24 20.44 31.36 19.52
CA PHE A 24 21.46 31.82 18.55
C PHE A 24 21.09 31.57 17.06
N PHE A 25 19.84 31.27 16.76
CA PHE A 25 19.39 31.08 15.36
C PHE A 25 18.33 32.06 14.88
N ASN A 26 18.35 33.30 15.36
CA ASN A 26 17.50 34.35 14.79
C ASN A 26 18.29 35.63 14.64
N SER A 27 19.09 35.74 13.61
CA SER A 27 19.36 36.99 12.87
C SER A 27 20.38 36.71 11.75
N ALA A 28 19.90 36.32 10.59
CA ALA A 28 20.63 36.50 9.34
C ALA A 28 19.78 37.35 8.43
N HIS A 29 20.28 38.57 8.19
CA HIS A 29 19.74 39.54 7.26
C HIS A 29 19.50 38.95 5.89
N ALA A 30 18.37 39.31 5.29
CA ALA A 30 18.09 39.11 3.88
C ALA A 30 19.01 40.01 3.06
N ASP A 31 20.13 39.44 2.58
CA ASP A 31 20.83 40.00 1.45
C ASP A 31 20.28 39.39 0.18
N SER A 32 19.80 40.28 -0.70
CA SER A 32 19.29 39.99 -2.02
C SER A 32 20.39 39.34 -2.88
N LEU A 33 20.26 38.04 -3.12
CA LEU A 33 21.05 37.32 -4.10
C LEU A 33 20.37 37.43 -5.49
N PRO A 34 21.15 37.57 -6.56
CA PRO A 34 20.62 37.81 -7.89
C PRO A 34 19.85 36.61 -8.41
N GLN A 35 18.71 36.86 -9.04
CA GLN A 35 17.94 35.90 -9.83
C GLN A 35 18.87 35.19 -10.83
N LYS A 36 19.25 33.95 -10.53
CA LYS A 36 19.82 33.05 -11.51
C LYS A 36 18.67 32.38 -12.26
N ASN A 37 18.62 32.74 -13.52
CA ASN A 37 17.76 32.14 -14.54
C ASN A 37 17.76 30.62 -14.51
N GLY A 38 16.57 30.03 -14.56
CA GLY A 38 16.26 28.85 -15.29
C GLY A 38 17.09 27.60 -14.97
N ALA A 39 16.98 27.03 -13.75
CA ALA A 39 17.25 25.62 -13.58
C ALA A 39 16.04 24.85 -14.11
N ASN A 40 16.19 24.23 -15.28
CA ASN A 40 15.25 23.23 -15.81
C ASN A 40 14.99 22.19 -14.71
N GLN A 41 13.85 22.27 -14.03
CA GLN A 41 13.38 21.18 -13.19
C GLN A 41 13.13 19.98 -14.10
N LYS A 42 14.05 19.04 -14.08
CA LYS A 42 13.90 17.75 -14.75
C LYS A 42 12.74 17.02 -14.05
N THR A 43 11.59 17.00 -14.68
CA THR A 43 10.42 16.27 -14.19
C THR A 43 10.48 14.81 -14.64
N THR A 44 10.11 13.90 -13.75
CA THR A 44 9.91 12.49 -14.08
C THR A 44 8.80 12.37 -15.10
N LYS A 45 9.03 11.65 -16.19
CA LYS A 45 8.04 11.49 -17.25
C LYS A 45 7.54 10.05 -17.34
N VAL A 46 6.30 9.79 -16.91
CA VAL A 46 5.57 8.53 -17.13
C VAL A 46 4.27 8.89 -17.87
N THR A 47 4.07 8.60 -19.18
CA THR A 47 2.88 9.02 -19.94
C THR A 47 2.06 7.86 -20.46
N VAL A 48 0.75 7.93 -20.26
CA VAL A 48 -0.26 7.25 -21.06
C VAL A 48 -0.93 8.31 -21.96
N SER A 49 -1.25 7.94 -23.20
CA SER A 49 -2.08 8.81 -24.03
C SER A 49 -3.42 9.03 -23.34
N ASN A 50 -3.76 10.28 -23.06
CA ASN A 50 -5.01 10.67 -22.40
C ASN A 50 -6.30 10.24 -23.15
N LYS A 51 -6.18 9.83 -24.42
CA LYS A 51 -7.32 9.40 -25.25
C LYS A 51 -7.89 8.03 -24.89
N ASP A 52 -7.13 7.20 -24.16
CA ASP A 52 -7.49 5.81 -23.87
C ASP A 52 -8.03 5.61 -22.45
N VAL A 53 -8.19 6.67 -21.67
CA VAL A 53 -8.70 6.62 -20.30
C VAL A 53 -10.18 7.00 -20.30
N PRO A 54 -11.09 6.10 -19.88
CA PRO A 54 -12.50 6.44 -19.76
C PRO A 54 -12.74 7.63 -18.84
N ASP A 55 -13.65 8.51 -19.18
CA ASP A 55 -13.99 9.70 -18.36
C ASP A 55 -14.42 9.32 -16.95
N ALA A 56 -15.13 8.20 -16.78
CA ALA A 56 -15.51 7.68 -15.47
C ALA A 56 -14.30 7.33 -14.58
N VAL A 57 -13.22 6.82 -15.18
CA VAL A 57 -11.97 6.51 -14.48
C VAL A 57 -11.28 7.80 -14.03
N ARG A 58 -11.16 8.77 -14.95
CA ARG A 58 -10.55 10.06 -14.65
C ARG A 58 -11.30 10.79 -13.54
N LYS A 59 -12.62 10.90 -13.69
CA LYS A 59 -13.48 11.54 -12.69
C LYS A 59 -13.34 10.88 -11.32
N LEU A 60 -13.34 9.55 -11.26
CA LEU A 60 -13.19 8.81 -10.01
C LEU A 60 -11.84 9.08 -9.34
N ALA A 61 -10.74 9.12 -10.13
CA ALA A 61 -9.42 9.46 -9.62
C ALA A 61 -9.40 10.88 -9.03
N GLU A 62 -9.83 11.88 -9.80
CA GLU A 62 -9.82 13.28 -9.42
C GLU A 62 -10.66 13.58 -8.18
N GLU A 63 -11.85 12.97 -8.08
CA GLU A 63 -12.77 13.22 -6.97
C GLU A 63 -12.33 12.55 -5.66
N GLN A 64 -11.58 11.43 -5.72
CA GLN A 64 -11.35 10.62 -4.52
C GLN A 64 -9.90 10.53 -4.05
N TYR A 65 -8.90 10.90 -4.86
CA TYR A 65 -7.50 10.66 -4.49
C TYR A 65 -7.09 11.41 -3.23
N LEU A 66 -7.44 12.69 -3.12
CA LEU A 66 -6.99 13.52 -2.00
C LEU A 66 -7.56 13.08 -0.67
N SER A 67 -8.86 12.77 -0.63
CA SER A 67 -9.50 12.30 0.59
C SER A 67 -8.85 11.01 1.11
N ARG A 68 -8.51 10.09 0.18
CA ARG A 68 -7.86 8.82 0.53
C ARG A 68 -6.40 9.00 0.94
N VAL A 69 -5.68 9.90 0.28
CA VAL A 69 -4.30 10.26 0.67
C VAL A 69 -4.28 10.90 2.05
N ALA A 70 -5.20 11.84 2.33
CA ALA A 70 -5.31 12.46 3.64
C ALA A 70 -5.59 11.45 4.78
N LEU A 71 -6.36 10.40 4.48
CA LEU A 71 -6.59 9.30 5.42
C LEU A 71 -5.31 8.49 5.69
N LEU A 72 -4.56 8.16 4.64
CA LEU A 72 -3.31 7.42 4.77
C LEU A 72 -2.25 8.23 5.52
N ASP A 73 -2.15 9.51 5.24
CA ASP A 73 -1.24 10.41 5.96
C ASP A 73 -1.59 10.48 7.45
N LYS A 74 -2.87 10.65 7.76
CA LYS A 74 -3.34 10.68 9.14
C LYS A 74 -3.08 9.35 9.85
N ALA A 75 -3.34 8.22 9.19
CA ALA A 75 -3.09 6.89 9.73
C ALA A 75 -1.60 6.60 9.94
N SER A 76 -0.73 7.23 9.14
CA SER A 76 0.73 7.08 9.21
C SER A 76 1.43 8.16 10.04
N ASN A 77 0.68 9.09 10.65
CA ASN A 77 1.18 10.30 11.31
C ASN A 77 2.09 11.14 10.38
N HIS A 78 1.83 11.08 9.09
CA HIS A 78 2.55 11.85 8.09
C HIS A 78 1.79 13.16 7.83
N ILE A 79 2.49 14.27 7.80
CA ILE A 79 1.89 15.58 7.53
C ILE A 79 2.52 16.12 6.25
N ALA A 80 1.89 15.87 5.12
CA ALA A 80 2.25 16.56 3.89
C ALA A 80 1.28 17.72 3.63
N THR A 81 1.79 18.75 2.99
CA THR A 81 1.07 20.02 2.82
C THR A 81 0.39 20.14 1.47
N SER A 82 0.77 19.33 0.49
CA SER A 82 0.12 19.31 -0.83
C SER A 82 0.51 18.08 -1.62
N TYR A 83 -0.42 17.61 -2.42
CA TYR A 83 -0.25 16.52 -3.37
C TYR A 83 -0.77 16.92 -4.74
N THR A 84 -0.22 16.30 -5.76
CA THR A 84 -0.63 16.46 -7.15
C THR A 84 -0.91 15.09 -7.73
N LEU A 85 -2.05 14.94 -8.40
CA LEU A 85 -2.36 13.77 -9.20
C LEU A 85 -1.62 13.87 -10.53
N GLY A 86 -0.78 12.87 -10.85
CA GLY A 86 -0.10 12.79 -12.14
C GLY A 86 -0.97 12.16 -13.22
N GLU A 87 -0.44 12.10 -14.44
CA GLU A 87 -1.10 11.43 -15.54
C GLU A 87 -1.18 9.92 -15.34
N PRO A 88 -2.26 9.27 -15.78
CA PRO A 88 -2.43 7.84 -15.62
C PRO A 88 -1.44 7.03 -16.46
N PHE A 89 -1.09 5.84 -15.99
CA PHE A 89 -0.33 4.87 -16.73
C PHE A 89 -0.94 3.47 -16.62
N LYS A 90 -0.47 2.56 -17.45
CA LYS A 90 -0.86 1.16 -17.43
C LYS A 90 0.31 0.25 -17.15
N ILE A 91 0.02 -0.92 -16.58
CA ILE A 91 0.97 -2.01 -16.43
C ILE A 91 0.61 -3.07 -17.48
N TYR A 92 1.62 -3.60 -18.15
CA TYR A 92 1.43 -4.58 -19.20
C TYR A 92 1.96 -5.95 -18.79
N LYS A 93 1.28 -6.99 -19.21
CA LYS A 93 1.83 -8.35 -19.17
C LYS A 93 2.86 -8.50 -20.30
N PHE A 94 3.77 -9.46 -20.16
CA PHE A 94 4.77 -9.74 -21.21
C PHE A 94 4.16 -10.15 -22.56
N ASN A 95 2.91 -10.62 -22.57
CA ASN A 95 2.13 -10.87 -23.78
C ASN A 95 1.50 -9.63 -24.41
N LYS A 96 1.85 -8.42 -23.93
CA LYS A 96 1.37 -7.10 -24.38
C LYS A 96 -0.04 -6.69 -23.94
N GLU A 97 -0.76 -7.54 -23.24
CA GLU A 97 -2.05 -7.14 -22.67
C GLU A 97 -1.84 -6.28 -21.42
N SER A 98 -2.64 -5.23 -21.29
CA SER A 98 -2.75 -4.50 -20.03
C SER A 98 -3.32 -5.41 -18.95
N ASP A 99 -2.95 -5.17 -17.71
CA ASP A 99 -3.58 -5.82 -16.55
C ASP A 99 -5.03 -5.36 -16.30
N GLY A 100 -5.53 -4.42 -17.11
CA GLY A 100 -6.89 -3.89 -17.04
C GLY A 100 -7.04 -2.67 -16.14
N ASN A 101 -6.08 -2.39 -15.27
CA ASN A 101 -6.13 -1.30 -14.32
C ASN A 101 -5.61 0.03 -14.90
N TYR A 102 -5.92 1.12 -14.18
CA TYR A 102 -5.38 2.46 -14.43
C TYR A 102 -4.68 2.94 -13.17
N TYR A 103 -3.47 3.45 -13.33
CA TYR A 103 -2.60 3.84 -12.22
C TYR A 103 -2.28 5.32 -12.33
N TYR A 104 -2.55 6.09 -11.28
CA TYR A 104 -2.23 7.52 -11.21
C TYR A 104 -1.20 7.74 -10.12
N PRO A 105 -0.02 8.27 -10.43
CA PRO A 105 0.94 8.63 -9.40
C PRO A 105 0.46 9.86 -8.63
N VAL A 106 0.64 9.85 -7.32
CA VAL A 106 0.39 10.99 -6.45
C VAL A 106 1.72 11.54 -5.98
N LEU A 107 2.01 12.78 -6.38
CA LEU A 107 3.31 13.41 -6.19
C LEU A 107 3.27 14.43 -5.04
N ASN A 108 4.37 14.53 -4.30
CA ASN A 108 4.61 15.63 -3.38
C ASN A 108 5.17 16.87 -4.10
N LYS A 109 5.37 17.97 -3.38
CA LYS A 109 5.97 19.22 -3.91
C LYS A 109 7.37 19.03 -4.54
N LYS A 110 8.11 17.99 -4.14
CA LYS A 110 9.43 17.67 -4.69
C LYS A 110 9.36 16.82 -5.96
N GLY A 111 8.15 16.47 -6.42
CA GLY A 111 7.95 15.57 -7.54
C GLY A 111 8.24 14.10 -7.22
N ASP A 112 8.31 13.72 -5.93
CA ASP A 112 8.41 12.31 -5.55
C ASP A 112 7.03 11.69 -5.54
N VAL A 113 6.90 10.49 -6.10
CA VAL A 113 5.68 9.70 -6.01
C VAL A 113 5.59 9.12 -4.59
N ILE A 114 4.56 9.51 -3.86
CA ILE A 114 4.31 9.05 -2.48
C ILE A 114 3.30 7.92 -2.46
N TYR A 115 2.24 8.05 -3.25
CA TYR A 115 1.19 7.05 -3.40
C TYR A 115 0.89 6.81 -4.87
N VAL A 116 0.19 5.72 -5.14
CA VAL A 116 -0.40 5.45 -6.44
C VAL A 116 -1.89 5.13 -6.24
N VAL A 117 -2.73 5.84 -6.98
CA VAL A 117 -4.14 5.51 -7.10
C VAL A 117 -4.27 4.41 -8.13
N THR A 118 -4.89 3.31 -7.76
CA THR A 118 -5.23 2.21 -8.65
C THR A 118 -6.74 2.19 -8.86
N ILE A 119 -7.18 2.28 -10.11
CA ILE A 119 -8.59 2.16 -10.49
C ILE A 119 -8.74 0.90 -11.33
N SER A 120 -9.59 0.02 -10.85
CA SER A 120 -9.79 -1.31 -11.41
C SER A 120 -11.24 -1.48 -11.86
N PRO A 121 -11.49 -2.05 -13.05
CA PRO A 121 -12.83 -2.47 -13.42
C PRO A 121 -13.35 -3.49 -12.41
N ASN A 122 -14.59 -3.35 -11.98
CA ASN A 122 -15.21 -4.35 -11.13
C ASN A 122 -15.55 -5.58 -11.97
N PRO A 123 -15.29 -6.80 -11.47
CA PRO A 123 -15.67 -8.02 -12.16
C PRO A 123 -17.18 -8.02 -12.47
N SER A 124 -17.55 -8.41 -13.68
CA SER A 124 -18.94 -8.34 -14.20
C SER A 124 -19.98 -9.02 -13.32
N ASN A 125 -19.58 -9.99 -12.51
CA ASN A 125 -20.42 -10.78 -11.62
C ASN A 125 -20.36 -10.36 -10.15
N SER A 126 -19.61 -9.28 -9.82
CA SER A 126 -19.49 -8.83 -8.43
C SER A 126 -20.73 -8.07 -7.97
N LYS A 127 -21.05 -8.14 -6.65
CA LYS A 127 -22.11 -7.31 -6.08
C LYS A 127 -21.83 -5.81 -6.27
N ALA A 128 -20.56 -5.42 -6.37
CA ALA A 128 -20.13 -4.06 -6.62
C ALA A 128 -20.53 -3.56 -8.03
N SER A 129 -20.56 -4.44 -9.05
CA SER A 129 -20.99 -4.06 -10.39
C SER A 129 -22.50 -3.75 -10.47
N LYS A 130 -23.29 -4.26 -9.52
CA LYS A 130 -24.73 -3.98 -9.41
C LYS A 130 -25.06 -2.65 -8.68
N GLN A 131 -24.06 -2.05 -8.03
CA GLN A 131 -24.16 -0.78 -7.32
C GLN A 131 -23.45 0.32 -8.08
N GLN A 132 -24.00 0.80 -9.19
CA GLN A 132 -23.66 2.02 -9.94
C GLN A 132 -22.19 2.33 -10.27
N ASN A 133 -21.19 1.66 -9.68
CA ASN A 133 -19.77 1.91 -9.94
C ASN A 133 -19.14 0.73 -10.68
N ASN A 134 -18.89 0.89 -11.97
CA ASN A 134 -18.17 -0.09 -12.79
C ASN A 134 -16.68 -0.23 -12.39
N TYR A 135 -16.20 0.60 -11.47
CA TYR A 135 -14.81 0.68 -11.06
C TYR A 135 -14.67 0.74 -9.55
N SER A 136 -13.62 0.14 -9.04
CA SER A 136 -13.14 0.30 -7.67
C SER A 136 -11.86 1.15 -7.64
N ILE A 137 -11.64 1.85 -6.53
CA ILE A 137 -10.47 2.70 -6.32
C ILE A 137 -9.72 2.27 -5.06
N ASN A 138 -8.42 2.21 -5.18
CA ASN A 138 -7.48 1.96 -4.10
C ASN A 138 -6.37 3.02 -4.14
N VAL A 139 -5.81 3.38 -3.00
CA VAL A 139 -4.61 4.21 -2.90
C VAL A 139 -3.61 3.50 -1.99
N SER A 140 -2.39 3.31 -2.49
CA SER A 140 -1.32 2.64 -1.75
C SER A 140 0.06 3.20 -2.13
N PRO A 141 1.10 3.03 -1.29
CA PRO A 141 2.46 3.44 -1.63
C PRO A 141 3.22 2.42 -2.51
N PHE A 142 2.59 1.33 -2.92
CA PHE A 142 3.24 0.15 -3.51
C PHE A 142 4.20 0.46 -4.67
N LEU A 143 3.72 1.11 -5.72
CA LEU A 143 4.54 1.40 -6.91
C LEU A 143 5.45 2.64 -6.74
N SER A 144 5.29 3.40 -5.67
CA SER A 144 6.02 4.65 -5.47
C SER A 144 7.53 4.46 -5.49
N LYS A 145 8.03 3.38 -4.87
CA LYS A 145 9.47 3.06 -4.86
C LYS A 145 10.01 2.81 -6.28
N ILE A 146 9.27 2.06 -7.09
CA ILE A 146 9.64 1.77 -8.48
C ILE A 146 9.68 3.06 -9.28
N LEU A 147 8.61 3.86 -9.23
CA LEU A 147 8.50 5.10 -9.97
C LEU A 147 9.60 6.10 -9.56
N ASN A 148 9.92 6.20 -8.28
CA ASN A 148 10.99 7.08 -7.80
C ASN A 148 12.39 6.59 -8.20
N GLN A 149 12.62 5.28 -8.32
CA GLN A 149 13.90 4.72 -8.77
C GLN A 149 14.23 5.14 -10.20
N TYR A 150 13.23 5.33 -11.05
CA TYR A 150 13.37 5.68 -12.46
C TYR A 150 13.01 7.14 -12.76
N LYS A 151 13.19 8.04 -11.78
CA LYS A 151 13.03 9.48 -12.00
C LYS A 151 13.84 9.94 -13.23
N ASN A 152 13.21 10.77 -14.05
CA ASN A 152 13.77 11.33 -15.28
C ASN A 152 14.09 10.29 -16.38
N GLN A 153 13.64 9.05 -16.23
CA GLN A 153 13.71 8.03 -17.26
C GLN A 153 12.31 7.73 -17.78
N LYS A 154 12.23 7.36 -19.02
CA LYS A 154 11.01 6.88 -19.64
C LYS A 154 11.02 5.35 -19.52
N ILE A 155 10.02 4.80 -18.87
CA ILE A 155 9.91 3.36 -18.64
C ILE A 155 8.49 2.87 -18.98
N THR A 156 8.41 1.59 -19.33
CA THR A 156 7.16 0.83 -19.32
C THR A 156 7.23 -0.18 -18.19
N ILE A 157 6.19 -0.25 -17.36
CA ILE A 157 6.13 -1.25 -16.31
C ILE A 157 5.49 -2.51 -16.88
N LEU A 158 6.21 -3.62 -16.76
CA LEU A 158 5.76 -4.94 -17.17
C LEU A 158 5.54 -5.81 -15.92
N THR A 159 4.64 -6.78 -16.02
CA THR A 159 4.41 -7.75 -14.95
C THR A 159 4.26 -9.17 -15.50
N ASN A 160 4.73 -10.13 -14.73
CA ASN A 160 4.48 -11.55 -14.93
C ASN A 160 4.43 -12.27 -13.57
N THR A 161 4.44 -13.60 -13.60
CA THR A 161 4.42 -14.42 -12.39
C THR A 161 5.60 -14.20 -11.45
N LYS A 162 6.74 -13.70 -11.95
CA LYS A 162 7.96 -13.46 -11.15
C LYS A 162 7.96 -12.10 -10.47
N GLY A 163 7.17 -11.14 -10.98
CA GLY A 163 7.11 -9.79 -10.39
C GLY A 163 6.92 -8.67 -11.40
N TYR A 164 7.43 -7.50 -11.03
CA TYR A 164 7.41 -6.29 -11.84
C TYR A 164 8.76 -6.01 -12.44
N PHE A 165 8.74 -5.53 -13.68
CA PHE A 165 9.93 -5.19 -14.44
C PHE A 165 9.79 -3.77 -14.97
N ALA A 166 10.89 -3.05 -15.02
CA ALA A 166 11.00 -1.83 -15.76
C ALA A 166 11.65 -2.11 -17.12
N LEU A 167 10.98 -1.73 -18.18
CA LEU A 167 11.50 -1.70 -19.54
C LEU A 167 11.86 -0.25 -19.88
N THR A 168 13.13 0.01 -20.12
CA THR A 168 13.67 1.33 -20.51
C THR A 168 13.66 1.52 -22.03
N GLU A 169 13.81 2.76 -22.51
CA GLU A 169 13.78 3.08 -23.96
C GLU A 169 14.90 2.38 -24.77
N ASP A 170 16.02 2.07 -24.14
CA ASP A 170 17.12 1.29 -24.73
C ASP A 170 16.82 -0.22 -24.81
N GLY A 171 15.63 -0.65 -24.42
CA GLY A 171 15.19 -2.04 -24.47
C GLY A 171 15.66 -2.90 -23.29
N LYS A 172 16.28 -2.32 -22.30
CA LYS A 172 16.71 -3.05 -21.10
C LYS A 172 15.52 -3.38 -20.21
N VAL A 173 15.38 -4.66 -19.85
CA VAL A 173 14.37 -5.15 -18.91
C VAL A 173 15.03 -5.47 -17.58
N THR A 174 14.57 -4.84 -16.51
CA THR A 174 15.13 -5.03 -15.17
C THR A 174 14.02 -5.43 -14.20
N LEU A 175 14.19 -6.54 -13.48
CA LEU A 175 13.29 -6.94 -12.39
C LEU A 175 13.44 -5.93 -11.24
N VAL A 176 12.36 -5.21 -10.94
CA VAL A 176 12.34 -4.14 -9.92
C VAL A 176 11.65 -4.55 -8.64
N LEU A 177 10.74 -5.53 -8.72
CA LEU A 177 10.05 -6.08 -7.56
C LEU A 177 9.68 -7.55 -7.81
N LYS A 178 10.12 -8.44 -6.93
CA LYS A 178 9.66 -9.83 -6.92
C LYS A 178 8.30 -9.91 -6.23
N THR A 179 7.35 -10.61 -6.84
CA THR A 179 6.08 -10.96 -6.19
C THR A 179 6.10 -12.44 -5.85
N PRO A 180 5.82 -12.82 -4.60
CA PRO A 180 5.68 -14.24 -4.25
C PRO A 180 4.40 -14.80 -4.89
N ARG A 181 4.51 -15.91 -5.60
CA ARG A 181 3.36 -16.67 -6.07
C ARG A 181 3.42 -18.09 -5.53
N ASN A 182 2.25 -18.60 -5.14
CA ASN A 182 2.08 -19.80 -4.34
C ASN A 182 2.41 -21.14 -5.03
N ASN A 183 2.99 -21.21 -6.23
CA ASN A 183 3.34 -22.47 -6.86
C ASN A 183 4.50 -22.35 -7.83
N GLU A 184 5.74 -22.39 -7.34
CA GLU A 184 6.90 -22.45 -8.23
C GLU A 184 6.93 -23.69 -9.14
N LYS A 185 6.42 -24.84 -8.70
CA LYS A 185 6.43 -26.08 -9.51
C LYS A 185 5.65 -25.97 -10.81
N THR A 186 4.64 -25.12 -10.88
CA THR A 186 3.85 -24.90 -12.10
C THR A 186 4.48 -23.86 -13.03
N TYR A 187 5.44 -23.06 -12.51
CA TYR A 187 6.00 -21.90 -13.22
C TYR A 187 7.46 -22.07 -13.68
N GLU A 188 8.18 -23.07 -13.19
CA GLU A 188 9.53 -23.38 -13.70
C GLU A 188 9.51 -23.76 -15.19
N ASN A 189 8.37 -24.26 -15.69
CA ASN A 189 8.17 -24.60 -17.11
C ASN A 189 7.60 -23.45 -17.96
N ALA A 190 7.15 -22.35 -17.38
CA ALA A 190 6.79 -21.16 -18.13
C ALA A 190 8.08 -20.44 -18.55
N THR A 191 8.56 -20.84 -19.69
CA THR A 191 9.80 -20.40 -20.32
C THR A 191 9.96 -18.89 -20.26
N GLU A 192 11.15 -18.44 -19.84
CA GLU A 192 11.68 -17.08 -19.96
C GLU A 192 11.68 -16.51 -21.38
N SER A 193 11.04 -17.15 -22.33
CA SER A 193 11.22 -16.94 -23.76
C SER A 193 10.44 -15.77 -24.36
N THR A 194 9.75 -14.96 -23.58
CA THR A 194 9.18 -13.74 -24.13
C THR A 194 10.03 -12.53 -23.74
N LYS A 195 11.15 -12.34 -24.43
CA LYS A 195 11.67 -10.99 -24.62
C LYS A 195 10.51 -10.13 -25.11
N PRO A 196 10.25 -8.95 -24.53
CA PRO A 196 9.23 -8.06 -25.07
C PRO A 196 9.52 -7.90 -26.57
N LYS A 197 8.61 -8.38 -27.41
CA LYS A 197 8.70 -8.15 -28.83
C LYS A 197 8.60 -6.65 -29.00
N ASP A 198 9.50 -6.08 -29.68
CA ASP A 198 9.65 -4.69 -30.08
C ASP A 198 9.05 -3.60 -29.13
N LEU A 199 9.87 -2.68 -28.65
CA LEU A 199 9.47 -1.50 -27.86
C LEU A 199 8.34 -0.70 -28.52
N ASN A 200 8.27 -0.69 -29.85
CA ASN A 200 7.23 -0.02 -30.62
C ASN A 200 5.84 -0.62 -30.45
N ASP A 201 5.75 -1.86 -29.96
CA ASP A 201 4.47 -2.51 -29.69
C ASP A 201 3.83 -2.05 -28.37
N PHE A 202 4.62 -1.51 -27.44
CA PHE A 202 4.13 -0.84 -26.24
C PHE A 202 3.88 0.63 -26.58
N LYS A 203 2.71 0.93 -27.14
CA LYS A 203 2.34 2.28 -27.62
C LYS A 203 2.31 3.37 -26.54
N GLN A 204 2.70 3.03 -25.32
CA GLN A 204 2.60 3.94 -24.20
C GLN A 204 3.85 3.89 -23.34
N THR A 205 4.50 4.99 -23.35
CA THR A 205 5.55 5.33 -22.39
C THR A 205 4.93 6.14 -21.28
N ALA A 206 5.18 5.70 -20.07
CA ALA A 206 4.74 6.40 -18.91
C ALA A 206 5.59 7.68 -18.71
N SER A 207 5.04 8.89 -18.85
CA SER A 207 5.71 10.15 -18.50
C SER A 207 4.87 10.93 -17.49
N VAL A 208 5.46 11.39 -16.41
CA VAL A 208 4.83 12.38 -15.54
C VAL A 208 5.03 13.75 -16.19
N THR A 209 4.13 14.14 -17.06
CA THR A 209 4.03 15.50 -17.54
C THR A 209 3.16 16.29 -16.58
N LYS A 210 3.43 17.58 -16.48
CA LYS A 210 2.78 18.57 -15.62
C LYS A 210 1.50 18.11 -14.92
N PRO A 211 1.39 18.30 -13.60
CA PRO A 211 0.20 17.96 -12.86
C PRO A 211 -1.02 18.63 -13.46
N THR A 212 -2.05 17.86 -13.72
CA THR A 212 -3.34 18.37 -14.24
C THR A 212 -4.12 19.15 -13.19
N LEU A 213 -3.83 18.93 -11.92
CA LEU A 213 -4.48 19.61 -10.80
C LEU A 213 -3.48 19.87 -9.69
N GLU A 214 -3.08 21.13 -9.48
CA GLU A 214 -2.47 21.56 -8.24
C GLU A 214 -3.57 21.75 -7.19
N TYR A 215 -3.69 20.84 -6.28
CA TYR A 215 -4.53 21.03 -5.12
C TYR A 215 -3.68 21.49 -3.95
N GLN A 216 -3.79 22.75 -3.61
CA GLN A 216 -3.33 23.23 -2.31
C GLN A 216 -4.40 22.83 -1.31
N SER A 217 -4.11 21.83 -0.49
CA SER A 217 -4.90 21.57 0.70
C SER A 217 -4.83 22.80 1.59
N THR A 218 -5.78 23.71 1.39
CA THR A 218 -6.12 24.62 2.46
C THR A 218 -6.61 23.74 3.59
N ARG A 219 -6.06 23.93 4.77
CA ARG A 219 -6.22 23.11 5.98
C ARG A 219 -7.68 22.75 6.34
N ASN A 220 -8.66 23.32 5.65
CA ASN A 220 -10.08 23.28 5.99
C ASN A 220 -10.95 22.40 5.09
N GLU A 221 -10.50 21.87 3.95
CA GLU A 221 -11.42 21.24 2.99
C GLU A 221 -11.34 19.72 2.87
N MET A 222 -10.29 19.08 3.39
CA MET A 222 -10.16 17.63 3.30
C MET A 222 -9.66 17.00 4.59
N TYR A 223 -10.56 16.91 5.56
CA TYR A 223 -10.29 16.15 6.76
C TYR A 223 -10.88 14.75 6.66
N ALA A 224 -10.07 13.76 7.09
CA ALA A 224 -10.67 12.60 7.67
C ALA A 224 -11.56 13.07 8.82
N GLU A 225 -12.87 13.00 8.65
CA GLU A 225 -13.81 13.31 9.73
C GLU A 225 -13.50 12.41 10.92
N TYR A 226 -13.18 11.16 10.63
CA TYR A 226 -12.91 10.14 11.62
C TYR A 226 -11.89 9.13 11.10
N VAL A 227 -10.92 8.79 11.92
CA VAL A 227 -10.00 7.65 11.70
C VAL A 227 -9.91 6.85 12.99
N ASN A 228 -10.28 5.60 12.92
CA ASN A 228 -10.13 4.62 13.98
C ASN A 228 -9.13 3.56 13.54
N GLN A 229 -8.05 3.40 14.26
CA GLN A 229 -6.99 2.47 13.94
C GLN A 229 -6.64 1.62 15.14
N LEU A 230 -6.28 0.35 14.91
CA LEU A 230 -5.70 -0.49 15.95
C LEU A 230 -4.56 0.26 16.62
N LYS A 231 -4.64 0.40 17.95
CA LYS A 231 -3.58 1.01 18.75
C LYS A 231 -2.28 0.26 18.45
N ASN A 232 -1.20 0.95 18.25
CA ASN A 232 0.12 0.32 18.03
C ASN A 232 0.26 -0.51 16.75
N PHE A 233 -0.68 -0.45 15.79
CA PHE A 233 -0.46 -1.08 14.49
C PHE A 233 0.78 -0.47 13.81
N ARG A 234 1.74 -1.33 13.46
CA ARG A 234 2.98 -0.92 12.79
C ARG A 234 3.37 -1.99 11.78
N ILE A 235 3.73 -1.57 10.59
CA ILE A 235 4.35 -2.43 9.59
C ILE A 235 5.81 -2.59 9.97
N ARG A 236 6.20 -3.77 10.44
CA ARG A 236 7.56 -4.06 10.93
C ARG A 236 8.36 -4.89 9.94
N GLU A 237 7.68 -5.63 9.12
CA GLU A 237 8.23 -6.50 8.10
C GLU A 237 7.28 -6.54 6.91
N THR A 238 7.80 -6.87 5.73
CA THR A 238 7.01 -7.06 4.52
C THR A 238 7.31 -8.43 3.94
N GLN A 239 6.32 -8.99 3.27
CA GLN A 239 6.43 -10.30 2.66
C GLN A 239 7.45 -10.27 1.51
N GLY A 240 8.49 -11.09 1.66
CA GLY A 240 9.45 -11.35 0.59
C GLY A 240 8.98 -12.46 -0.35
N TYR A 241 9.94 -13.17 -0.92
CA TYR A 241 9.67 -14.30 -1.83
C TYR A 241 9.32 -15.57 -1.02
N ASN A 242 8.09 -15.61 -0.50
CA ASN A 242 7.53 -16.73 0.26
C ASN A 242 5.99 -16.68 0.23
N SER A 243 5.33 -17.74 0.72
CA SER A 243 3.86 -17.85 0.77
C SER A 243 3.27 -17.58 2.16
N TRP A 244 3.90 -16.74 2.96
CA TRP A 244 3.57 -16.54 4.39
C TRP A 244 2.65 -15.36 4.66
N CYS A 245 1.80 -14.96 3.71
CA CYS A 245 0.88 -13.82 3.90
C CYS A 245 0.08 -13.88 5.20
N ALA A 246 -0.41 -15.08 5.57
CA ALA A 246 -1.11 -15.29 6.84
C ALA A 246 -0.19 -15.14 8.06
N GLY A 247 1.06 -15.58 7.98
CA GLY A 247 2.07 -15.39 9.02
C GLY A 247 2.35 -13.91 9.29
N TYR A 248 2.56 -13.13 8.23
CA TYR A 248 2.73 -11.67 8.32
C TYR A 248 1.49 -10.98 8.89
N THR A 249 0.30 -11.37 8.41
CA THR A 249 -0.97 -10.82 8.89
C THR A 249 -1.14 -11.06 10.39
N MET A 250 -0.97 -12.29 10.85
CA MET A 250 -1.14 -12.63 12.27
C MET A 250 -0.08 -11.98 13.15
N SER A 251 1.20 -11.93 12.71
CA SER A 251 2.26 -11.28 13.47
C SER A 251 1.98 -9.79 13.66
N ALA A 252 1.53 -9.09 12.63
CA ALA A 252 1.19 -7.67 12.70
C ALA A 252 0.01 -7.42 13.66
N LEU A 253 -1.05 -8.21 13.56
CA LEU A 253 -2.24 -8.08 14.40
C LEU A 253 -1.93 -8.36 15.87
N LEU A 254 -1.22 -9.45 16.18
CA LEU A 254 -0.84 -9.79 17.55
C LEU A 254 0.12 -8.78 18.17
N ASN A 255 1.09 -8.28 17.37
CA ASN A 255 1.98 -7.23 17.84
C ASN A 255 1.22 -5.94 18.17
N ALA A 256 0.22 -5.57 17.36
CA ALA A 256 -0.60 -4.40 17.61
C ALA A 256 -1.44 -4.56 18.88
N THR A 257 -2.15 -5.66 19.00
CA THR A 257 -3.11 -5.89 20.10
C THR A 257 -2.44 -6.12 21.45
N TYR A 258 -1.25 -6.71 21.47
CA TYR A 258 -0.44 -6.90 22.69
C TYR A 258 0.57 -5.79 22.96
N ASN A 259 0.65 -4.79 22.06
CA ASN A 259 1.66 -3.73 22.13
C ASN A 259 3.08 -4.30 22.28
N THR A 260 3.45 -5.22 21.42
CA THR A 260 4.72 -5.95 21.46
C THR A 260 5.37 -5.99 20.08
N ASN A 261 6.60 -6.49 20.00
CA ASN A 261 7.31 -6.79 18.77
C ASN A 261 7.86 -8.21 18.71
N ARG A 262 7.34 -9.12 19.54
CA ARG A 262 7.86 -10.49 19.67
C ARG A 262 7.44 -11.42 18.53
N TYR A 263 6.38 -11.09 17.78
CA TYR A 263 5.92 -11.91 16.66
C TYR A 263 6.54 -11.44 15.34
N ASN A 264 6.97 -12.38 14.53
CA ASN A 264 7.30 -12.17 13.11
C ASN A 264 6.73 -13.33 12.30
N ALA A 265 6.61 -13.15 10.98
CA ALA A 265 5.99 -14.13 10.11
C ALA A 265 6.67 -15.51 10.21
N GLU A 266 8.01 -15.55 10.22
CA GLU A 266 8.75 -16.80 10.30
C GLU A 266 8.46 -17.57 11.60
N SER A 267 8.42 -16.86 12.75
CA SER A 267 8.12 -17.49 14.03
C SER A 267 6.71 -18.09 14.08
N VAL A 268 5.73 -17.41 13.48
CA VAL A 268 4.36 -17.92 13.34
C VAL A 268 4.32 -19.17 12.48
N MET A 269 4.98 -19.14 11.32
CA MET A 269 5.04 -20.27 10.39
C MET A 269 5.76 -21.46 11.00
N ARG A 270 6.88 -21.26 11.72
CA ARG A 270 7.60 -22.33 12.40
C ARG A 270 6.81 -22.96 13.54
N TYR A 271 6.03 -22.17 14.26
CA TYR A 271 5.14 -22.70 15.30
C TYR A 271 4.09 -23.64 14.72
N LEU A 272 3.52 -23.30 13.57
CA LEU A 272 2.46 -24.09 12.92
C LEU A 272 3.00 -25.26 12.09
N HIS A 273 4.19 -25.09 11.51
CA HIS A 273 4.84 -26.10 10.64
C HIS A 273 6.28 -26.40 11.12
N PRO A 274 6.47 -26.94 12.33
CA PRO A 274 7.79 -27.13 12.92
C PRO A 274 8.68 -28.11 12.16
N ASN A 275 8.09 -29.01 11.38
CA ASN A 275 8.79 -30.07 10.65
C ASN A 275 9.16 -29.69 9.21
N LEU A 276 8.57 -28.62 8.64
CA LEU A 276 8.89 -28.20 7.28
C LEU A 276 10.25 -27.50 7.22
N ARG A 277 10.98 -27.70 6.12
CA ARG A 277 12.30 -27.11 5.87
C ARG A 277 12.44 -26.66 4.42
N GLY A 278 13.40 -25.79 4.15
CA GLY A 278 13.77 -25.36 2.80
C GLY A 278 12.61 -24.83 1.99
N HIS A 279 12.50 -25.28 0.76
CA HIS A 279 11.47 -24.86 -0.20
C HIS A 279 10.04 -25.13 0.32
N ASP A 280 9.77 -26.30 0.87
CA ASP A 280 8.43 -26.64 1.36
C ASP A 280 7.99 -25.75 2.52
N PHE A 281 8.92 -25.32 3.39
CA PHE A 281 8.63 -24.34 4.41
C PHE A 281 8.38 -22.94 3.83
N GLN A 282 9.23 -22.54 2.89
CA GLN A 282 9.16 -21.20 2.28
C GLN A 282 7.84 -20.98 1.53
N PHE A 283 7.31 -22.01 0.86
CA PHE A 283 6.14 -21.90 0.00
C PHE A 283 4.89 -22.59 0.57
N THR A 284 4.87 -22.89 1.85
CA THR A 284 3.65 -23.32 2.53
C THR A 284 2.81 -22.12 2.95
N GLY A 285 1.49 -22.20 2.75
CA GLY A 285 0.51 -21.25 3.26
C GLY A 285 -0.12 -21.76 4.54
N LEU A 286 -1.07 -21.00 5.08
CA LEU A 286 -1.87 -21.38 6.24
C LEU A 286 -3.35 -21.44 5.86
N THR A 287 -4.04 -22.42 6.42
CA THR A 287 -5.49 -22.51 6.38
C THR A 287 -6.14 -21.58 7.41
N SER A 288 -7.40 -21.23 7.22
CA SER A 288 -8.17 -20.44 8.19
C SER A 288 -8.24 -21.12 9.57
N ASN A 289 -8.29 -22.46 9.60
CA ASN A 289 -8.29 -23.22 10.88
C ASN A 289 -6.95 -23.10 11.61
N GLU A 290 -5.83 -23.09 10.90
CA GLU A 290 -4.51 -22.88 11.52
C GLU A 290 -4.37 -21.47 12.06
N MET A 291 -4.85 -20.46 11.33
CA MET A 291 -4.90 -19.09 11.79
C MET A 291 -5.73 -18.94 13.08
N LEU A 292 -6.92 -19.56 13.14
CA LEU A 292 -7.78 -19.58 14.32
C LEU A 292 -7.08 -20.25 15.52
N ARG A 293 -6.52 -21.45 15.31
CA ARG A 293 -5.82 -22.19 16.36
C ARG A 293 -4.63 -21.41 16.89
N PHE A 294 -3.86 -20.79 16.02
CA PHE A 294 -2.71 -19.98 16.42
C PHE A 294 -3.16 -18.78 17.27
N GLY A 295 -4.14 -18.00 16.83
CA GLY A 295 -4.66 -16.89 17.63
C GLY A 295 -5.11 -17.34 19.03
N ARG A 296 -5.85 -18.46 19.12
CA ARG A 296 -6.29 -19.04 20.40
C ARG A 296 -5.13 -19.51 21.27
N SER A 297 -4.11 -20.15 20.69
CA SER A 297 -2.92 -20.57 21.41
C SER A 297 -2.12 -19.40 21.99
N GLN A 298 -2.29 -18.21 21.41
CA GLN A 298 -1.72 -16.96 21.91
C GLN A 298 -2.66 -16.22 22.90
N GLY A 299 -3.75 -16.86 23.37
CA GLY A 299 -4.67 -16.27 24.35
C GLY A 299 -5.70 -15.32 23.75
N ARG A 300 -5.91 -15.33 22.42
CA ARG A 300 -6.92 -14.50 21.75
C ARG A 300 -8.20 -15.31 21.51
N ASN A 301 -9.34 -14.62 21.56
CA ASN A 301 -10.65 -15.23 21.25
C ASN A 301 -10.98 -15.10 19.77
N THR A 302 -10.16 -15.73 18.92
CA THR A 302 -10.34 -15.63 17.46
C THR A 302 -11.57 -16.39 16.99
N GLN A 303 -12.34 -15.78 16.10
CA GLN A 303 -13.56 -16.29 15.50
C GLN A 303 -13.55 -16.14 13.99
N TYR A 304 -14.23 -17.06 13.30
CA TYR A 304 -14.36 -17.06 11.83
C TYR A 304 -15.72 -16.48 11.44
N LEU A 305 -15.70 -15.63 10.42
CA LEU A 305 -16.88 -15.03 9.82
C LEU A 305 -16.85 -15.30 8.31
N ASN A 306 -17.83 -16.04 7.79
CA ASN A 306 -17.89 -16.42 6.38
C ASN A 306 -18.43 -15.27 5.49
N ARG A 307 -17.88 -14.09 5.66
CA ARG A 307 -18.15 -12.88 4.85
C ARG A 307 -17.11 -11.79 5.16
N MET A 308 -17.11 -10.74 4.36
CA MET A 308 -16.44 -9.49 4.69
C MET A 308 -17.01 -8.93 6.00
N THR A 309 -16.14 -8.43 6.88
CA THR A 309 -16.52 -7.65 8.06
C THR A 309 -17.06 -6.29 7.61
N SER A 310 -18.23 -5.92 8.07
CA SER A 310 -18.86 -4.62 7.73
C SER A 310 -18.08 -3.45 8.35
N TYR A 311 -18.29 -2.25 7.82
CA TYR A 311 -17.65 -1.03 8.34
C TYR A 311 -17.90 -0.84 9.85
N ASN A 312 -19.14 -1.03 10.31
CA ASN A 312 -19.48 -0.84 11.72
C ASN A 312 -18.86 -1.91 12.62
N GLU A 313 -18.75 -3.16 12.15
CA GLU A 313 -18.05 -4.22 12.87
C GLU A 313 -16.53 -3.95 12.93
N VAL A 314 -15.93 -3.48 11.83
CA VAL A 314 -14.52 -3.04 11.84
C VAL A 314 -14.33 -1.94 12.87
N ASP A 315 -15.20 -0.94 12.89
CA ASP A 315 -15.15 0.18 13.84
C ASP A 315 -15.21 -0.30 15.29
N GLN A 316 -16.17 -1.15 15.62
CA GLN A 316 -16.34 -1.71 16.94
C GLN A 316 -15.13 -2.56 17.37
N LEU A 317 -14.67 -3.48 16.51
CA LEU A 317 -13.56 -4.36 16.81
C LEU A 317 -12.25 -3.58 17.00
N THR A 318 -11.99 -2.62 16.11
CA THR A 318 -10.79 -1.77 16.17
C THR A 318 -10.79 -0.89 17.43
N THR A 319 -11.95 -0.30 17.79
CA THR A 319 -12.12 0.49 19.02
C THR A 319 -11.79 -0.36 20.26
N ASN A 320 -12.18 -1.64 20.26
CA ASN A 320 -11.86 -2.59 21.32
C ASN A 320 -10.47 -3.22 21.20
N ASN A 321 -9.63 -2.67 20.33
CA ASN A 321 -8.28 -3.15 20.04
C ASN A 321 -8.24 -4.65 19.68
N GLN A 322 -9.20 -5.08 18.85
CA GLN A 322 -9.28 -6.44 18.32
C GLN A 322 -8.92 -6.44 16.84
N GLY A 323 -7.92 -7.22 16.48
CA GLY A 323 -7.42 -7.35 15.12
C GLY A 323 -8.36 -8.18 14.24
N ILE A 324 -8.36 -7.87 12.94
CA ILE A 324 -9.15 -8.56 11.92
C ILE A 324 -8.21 -8.97 10.77
N ALA A 325 -8.20 -10.25 10.44
CA ALA A 325 -7.57 -10.76 9.24
C ALA A 325 -8.60 -10.89 8.11
N VAL A 326 -8.27 -10.32 6.95
CA VAL A 326 -8.97 -10.52 5.69
C VAL A 326 -8.55 -11.84 5.09
N LEU A 327 -9.51 -12.66 4.67
CA LEU A 327 -9.26 -13.82 3.83
C LEU A 327 -9.75 -13.50 2.43
N GLY A 328 -8.80 -13.29 1.53
CA GLY A 328 -9.04 -12.97 0.13
C GLY A 328 -8.95 -14.21 -0.75
N LYS A 329 -9.88 -14.34 -1.70
CA LYS A 329 -9.83 -15.32 -2.79
C LYS A 329 -9.59 -14.57 -4.09
N ARG A 330 -8.61 -14.96 -4.87
CA ARG A 330 -8.32 -14.33 -6.17
C ARG A 330 -9.51 -14.47 -7.12
N VAL A 331 -9.97 -13.36 -7.69
CA VAL A 331 -11.24 -13.30 -8.44
C VAL A 331 -11.07 -13.81 -9.86
N GLU A 332 -9.99 -13.44 -10.54
CA GLU A 332 -9.72 -13.87 -11.90
C GLU A 332 -8.28 -14.39 -11.98
N SER A 333 -8.19 -15.64 -12.37
CA SER A 333 -6.93 -16.27 -12.63
C SER A 333 -7.04 -16.85 -14.04
N SER A 334 -6.32 -16.25 -14.98
CA SER A 334 -6.18 -16.80 -16.34
C SER A 334 -5.56 -18.19 -16.34
N ASP A 335 -5.01 -18.61 -15.20
CA ASP A 335 -4.38 -19.89 -14.96
C ASP A 335 -5.28 -20.87 -14.16
N GLY A 336 -6.52 -20.48 -13.84
CA GLY A 336 -7.48 -21.29 -13.05
C GLY A 336 -7.09 -21.49 -11.59
N ILE A 337 -6.01 -20.85 -11.11
CA ILE A 337 -5.52 -20.99 -9.73
C ILE A 337 -6.19 -19.97 -8.83
N HIS A 338 -7.07 -20.41 -7.98
CA HIS A 338 -7.69 -19.57 -6.94
C HIS A 338 -6.79 -19.50 -5.72
N ALA A 339 -5.71 -18.73 -5.80
CA ALA A 339 -4.83 -18.53 -4.67
C ALA A 339 -5.52 -17.73 -3.58
N GLY A 340 -5.39 -18.19 -2.32
CA GLY A 340 -5.78 -17.42 -1.14
C GLY A 340 -4.75 -16.34 -0.80
N HIS A 341 -5.20 -15.24 -0.20
CA HIS A 341 -4.32 -14.20 0.34
C HIS A 341 -4.86 -13.69 1.67
N ALA A 342 -3.98 -13.47 2.63
CA ALA A 342 -4.34 -12.89 3.91
C ALA A 342 -3.77 -11.48 4.04
N MET A 343 -4.60 -10.56 4.53
CA MET A 343 -4.25 -9.17 4.77
C MET A 343 -4.76 -8.73 6.16
N ALA A 344 -4.20 -7.68 6.73
CA ALA A 344 -4.62 -7.18 8.03
C ALA A 344 -5.49 -5.91 7.88
N VAL A 345 -6.62 -5.85 8.57
CA VAL A 345 -7.33 -4.60 8.78
C VAL A 345 -6.60 -3.80 9.85
N ALA A 346 -6.08 -2.65 9.46
CA ALA A 346 -5.44 -1.72 10.38
C ALA A 346 -6.45 -0.77 11.05
N GLY A 347 -7.64 -0.58 10.43
CA GLY A 347 -8.67 0.28 10.95
C GLY A 347 -9.72 0.66 9.92
N ASN A 348 -10.45 1.72 10.22
CA ASN A 348 -11.45 2.30 9.34
C ASN A 348 -11.44 3.83 9.43
N ALA A 349 -12.03 4.47 8.44
CA ALA A 349 -12.11 5.92 8.40
C ALA A 349 -13.37 6.39 7.66
N LYS A 350 -13.77 7.62 7.96
CA LYS A 350 -14.84 8.33 7.27
C LYS A 350 -14.32 9.70 6.83
N VAL A 351 -14.52 10.04 5.58
CA VAL A 351 -14.19 11.37 5.04
C VAL A 351 -15.37 12.31 5.16
N ASN A 352 -15.11 13.60 5.12
CA ASN A 352 -16.10 14.68 5.28
C ASN A 352 -17.28 14.63 4.30
N ASN A 353 -17.13 13.99 3.13
CA ASN A 353 -18.23 13.73 2.18
C ASN A 353 -19.08 12.50 2.53
N GLY A 354 -18.86 11.89 3.70
CA GLY A 354 -19.57 10.70 4.17
C GLY A 354 -19.04 9.37 3.65
N GLN A 355 -18.03 9.36 2.77
CA GLN A 355 -17.45 8.14 2.24
C GLN A 355 -16.75 7.35 3.36
N LYS A 356 -17.07 6.06 3.44
CA LYS A 356 -16.52 5.11 4.40
C LYS A 356 -15.46 4.25 3.74
N VAL A 357 -14.28 4.14 4.36
CA VAL A 357 -13.19 3.31 3.90
C VAL A 357 -12.65 2.43 5.01
N ILE A 358 -12.09 1.30 4.63
CA ILE A 358 -11.34 0.40 5.52
C ILE A 358 -9.86 0.57 5.19
N LEU A 359 -9.04 0.69 6.22
CA LEU A 359 -7.59 0.73 6.11
C LEU A 359 -7.06 -0.70 6.19
N ILE A 360 -6.44 -1.16 5.12
CA ILE A 360 -5.92 -2.53 5.02
C ILE A 360 -4.40 -2.46 4.83
N TRP A 361 -3.69 -3.37 5.47
CA TRP A 361 -2.32 -3.66 5.15
C TRP A 361 -2.24 -4.97 4.36
N ASN A 362 -1.73 -4.86 3.15
CA ASN A 362 -1.32 -6.00 2.35
C ASN A 362 0.15 -6.32 2.72
N PRO A 363 0.49 -7.55 3.13
CA PRO A 363 1.86 -7.92 3.50
C PRO A 363 2.94 -7.63 2.46
N TRP A 364 2.60 -7.52 1.20
CA TRP A 364 3.55 -7.11 0.14
C TRP A 364 3.92 -5.63 0.18
N ASP A 365 3.11 -4.81 0.83
CA ASP A 365 3.23 -3.36 0.82
C ASP A 365 3.93 -2.85 2.09
N ASN A 366 4.70 -1.79 1.96
CA ASN A 366 5.33 -1.09 3.07
C ASN A 366 4.46 0.01 3.69
N GLY A 367 3.19 0.06 3.34
CA GLY A 367 2.23 1.03 3.84
C GLY A 367 0.79 0.50 3.79
N LEU A 368 -0.12 1.28 4.34
CA LEU A 368 -1.54 1.00 4.31
C LEU A 368 -2.13 1.33 2.94
N MET A 369 -3.21 0.67 2.62
CA MET A 369 -4.07 1.00 1.49
C MET A 369 -5.49 1.30 1.94
N THR A 370 -6.22 2.08 1.15
CA THR A 370 -7.64 2.38 1.39
C THR A 370 -8.52 1.45 0.57
N GLN A 371 -9.50 0.85 1.19
CA GLN A 371 -10.52 0.01 0.56
C GLN A 371 -11.90 0.64 0.77
N ASP A 372 -12.72 0.67 -0.27
CA ASP A 372 -14.12 1.09 -0.15
C ASP A 372 -14.87 0.12 0.79
N ALA A 373 -15.52 0.66 1.82
CA ALA A 373 -16.22 -0.15 2.82
C ALA A 373 -17.45 -0.91 2.27
N HIS A 374 -17.91 -0.54 1.08
CA HIS A 374 -19.06 -1.18 0.42
C HIS A 374 -18.64 -2.21 -0.64
N SER A 375 -17.34 -2.33 -0.94
CA SER A 375 -16.82 -3.27 -1.92
C SER A 375 -16.05 -4.39 -1.22
N ASN A 376 -16.39 -5.64 -1.54
CA ASN A 376 -15.62 -6.81 -1.12
C ASN A 376 -14.49 -7.18 -2.12
N ILE A 377 -14.33 -6.41 -3.19
CA ILE A 377 -13.25 -6.60 -4.16
C ILE A 377 -12.09 -5.69 -3.78
N ILE A 378 -10.97 -6.28 -3.45
CA ILE A 378 -9.73 -5.60 -3.07
C ILE A 378 -8.76 -5.66 -4.25
N PRO A 379 -8.57 -4.56 -4.99
CA PRO A 379 -7.51 -4.48 -5.96
C PRO A 379 -6.19 -4.35 -5.21
N VAL A 380 -5.30 -5.30 -5.42
CA VAL A 380 -3.96 -5.23 -4.84
C VAL A 380 -2.95 -4.77 -5.88
N SER A 381 -1.87 -4.29 -5.38
CA SER A 381 -0.83 -3.59 -6.12
C SER A 381 -0.15 -4.39 -7.24
N ASN A 382 -0.28 -5.71 -7.25
CA ASN A 382 0.23 -6.56 -8.34
C ASN A 382 -0.76 -6.75 -9.53
N GLY A 383 -1.83 -5.97 -9.56
CA GLY A 383 -2.88 -6.07 -10.57
C GLY A 383 -3.89 -7.18 -10.34
N ASP A 384 -3.71 -8.00 -9.31
CA ASP A 384 -4.69 -9.01 -8.92
C ASP A 384 -5.85 -8.37 -8.15
N HIS A 385 -6.99 -9.03 -8.22
CA HIS A 385 -8.16 -8.70 -7.43
C HIS A 385 -8.46 -9.84 -6.48
N TYR A 386 -8.70 -9.52 -5.23
CA TYR A 386 -9.11 -10.50 -4.23
C TYR A 386 -10.53 -10.18 -3.76
N GLU A 387 -11.40 -11.17 -3.81
CA GLU A 387 -12.68 -11.09 -3.13
C GLU A 387 -12.45 -11.34 -1.63
N TRP A 388 -12.79 -10.37 -0.79
CA TRP A 388 -12.86 -10.55 0.66
C TRP A 388 -14.06 -11.44 0.98
N TYR A 389 -13.86 -12.74 0.98
CA TYR A 389 -14.92 -13.73 1.15
C TYR A 389 -15.15 -14.12 2.61
N ALA A 390 -14.14 -13.98 3.47
CA ALA A 390 -14.23 -14.32 4.88
C ALA A 390 -13.28 -13.49 5.73
N SER A 391 -13.50 -13.48 7.04
CA SER A 391 -12.70 -12.76 8.03
C SER A 391 -12.36 -13.66 9.22
N ILE A 392 -11.21 -13.41 9.86
CA ILE A 392 -10.93 -13.92 11.20
C ILE A 392 -10.71 -12.70 12.09
N TYR A 393 -11.51 -12.55 13.13
CA TYR A 393 -11.44 -11.43 14.06
C TYR A 393 -11.16 -11.87 15.48
N GLY A 394 -10.84 -10.91 16.36
CA GLY A 394 -10.54 -11.18 17.78
C GLY A 394 -9.05 -11.43 18.07
N TYR A 395 -8.16 -11.10 17.11
CA TYR A 395 -6.72 -11.07 17.39
C TYR A 395 -6.35 -10.04 18.42
#